data_25e92ec4f841e1d0e49f02d48ee8c79f
#
_entry.id   25e92ec4f841e1d0e49f02d48ee8c79f
#
_cell.length_a   1.000
_cell.length_b   1.000
_cell.length_c   1.000
_cell.angle_alpha   90.00
_cell.angle_beta   90.00
_cell.angle_gamma   90.00
#
_symmetry.space_group_name_H-M   'P 1'
#
loop_
_entity.id
_entity.type
_entity.pdbx_description
1 polymer ?
#
loop_
_entity_poly.entity_id
_entity_poly.type
_entity_poly.pdbx_seq_one_letter_code
_entity_poly.pdbx_strand_id
1 'polypeptide(L)'
;VVAAISAGGAGAVFWMWISAIFGSSTAFVEAALAQLYKEKDPLYGGYRGGPSYYIHSYAERVRKKKLKHSVVAVLFALSGLICWGGISQVISNSVASAFKNAFGISPMITTVILVVLSAVIVLRKNATVRALDVIVPIMAGCYFVITLFIIATHLGSVPGVFKRIFEEAFGLRQIAAGGFGAVLMNGVKRGLFSNEAGSGS
;
A
#
# COMPACT_ATOMS: atom_id res chain seq x y z
N VAL A 1 8.61 3.22 -4.57
CA VAL A 1 9.83 2.89 -5.30
C VAL A 1 10.86 4.00 -5.17
N VAL A 2 10.57 5.25 -5.57
CA VAL A 2 11.52 6.39 -5.49
C VAL A 2 12.12 6.54 -4.09
N ALA A 3 11.30 6.56 -3.04
CA ALA A 3 11.78 6.65 -1.66
C ALA A 3 12.65 5.44 -1.22
N ALA A 4 12.41 4.25 -1.78
CA ALA A 4 13.26 3.09 -1.53
C ALA A 4 14.65 3.28 -2.18
N ILE A 5 14.66 3.75 -3.42
CA ILE A 5 15.90 4.00 -4.17
C ILE A 5 16.70 5.14 -3.52
N SER A 6 16.04 6.22 -3.09
CA SER A 6 16.70 7.36 -2.45
C SER A 6 17.37 6.99 -1.12
N ALA A 7 16.76 6.08 -0.35
CA ALA A 7 17.26 5.70 0.97
C ALA A 7 18.12 4.43 0.97
N GLY A 8 17.91 3.53 0.01
CA GLY A 8 18.56 2.22 -0.04
C GLY A 8 19.31 1.92 -1.33
N GLY A 9 19.39 2.88 -2.27
CA GLY A 9 19.98 2.63 -3.59
C GLY A 9 19.10 1.78 -4.51
N ALA A 10 19.57 1.51 -5.72
CA ALA A 10 18.84 0.71 -6.71
C ALA A 10 18.61 -0.73 -6.25
N GLY A 11 19.51 -1.30 -5.44
CA GLY A 11 19.38 -2.64 -4.88
C GLY A 11 18.13 -2.87 -4.02
N ALA A 12 17.56 -1.81 -3.43
CA ALA A 12 16.31 -1.90 -2.68
C ALA A 12 15.14 -2.42 -3.54
N VAL A 13 15.17 -2.18 -4.87
CA VAL A 13 14.15 -2.66 -5.80
C VAL A 13 14.14 -4.19 -5.88
N PHE A 14 15.30 -4.82 -5.88
CA PHE A 14 15.41 -6.28 -5.85
C PHE A 14 14.69 -6.85 -4.61
N TRP A 15 14.97 -6.30 -3.44
CA TRP A 15 14.34 -6.76 -2.21
C TRP A 15 12.84 -6.45 -2.13
N MET A 16 12.37 -5.40 -2.82
CA MET A 16 10.94 -5.17 -3.03
C MET A 16 10.32 -6.29 -3.86
N TRP A 17 10.97 -6.77 -4.93
CA TRP A 17 10.46 -7.90 -5.72
C TRP A 17 10.37 -9.18 -4.89
N ILE A 18 11.41 -9.48 -4.12
CA ILE A 18 11.41 -10.65 -3.23
C ILE A 18 10.26 -10.58 -2.21
N SER A 19 10.09 -9.44 -1.55
CA SER A 19 8.98 -9.26 -0.60
C SER A 19 7.61 -9.30 -1.27
N ALA A 20 7.49 -8.88 -2.54
CA ALA A 20 6.25 -8.98 -3.31
C ALA A 20 5.88 -10.44 -3.61
N ILE A 21 6.86 -11.29 -3.95
CA ILE A 21 6.63 -12.73 -4.20
C ILE A 21 6.10 -13.40 -2.93
N PHE A 22 6.74 -13.18 -1.78
CA PHE A 22 6.26 -13.75 -0.51
C PHE A 22 4.92 -13.16 -0.06
N GLY A 23 4.74 -11.84 -0.22
CA GLY A 23 3.52 -11.16 0.15
C GLY A 23 2.31 -11.56 -0.70
N SER A 24 2.52 -11.94 -1.97
CA SER A 24 1.41 -12.37 -2.85
C SER A 24 0.69 -13.62 -2.32
N SER A 25 1.42 -14.57 -1.71
CA SER A 25 0.82 -15.76 -1.11
C SER A 25 -0.05 -15.41 0.11
N THR A 26 0.41 -14.49 0.95
CA THR A 26 -0.37 -14.00 2.09
C THR A 26 -1.62 -13.25 1.63
N ALA A 27 -1.48 -12.34 0.67
CA ALA A 27 -2.59 -11.59 0.09
C ALA A 27 -3.64 -12.51 -0.56
N PHE A 28 -3.22 -13.58 -1.23
CA PHE A 28 -4.12 -14.58 -1.78
C PHE A 28 -4.97 -15.27 -0.70
N VAL A 29 -4.32 -15.71 0.39
CA VAL A 29 -5.01 -16.35 1.52
C VAL A 29 -5.98 -15.37 2.18
N GLU A 30 -5.59 -14.12 2.40
CA GLU A 30 -6.45 -13.08 2.94
C GLU A 30 -7.68 -12.83 2.07
N ALA A 31 -7.49 -12.66 0.76
CA ALA A 31 -8.59 -12.46 -0.18
C ALA A 31 -9.55 -13.65 -0.18
N ALA A 32 -9.04 -14.88 -0.16
CA ALA A 32 -9.85 -16.08 -0.09
C ALA A 32 -10.67 -16.15 1.23
N LEU A 33 -10.03 -15.88 2.37
CA LEU A 33 -10.71 -15.84 3.66
C LEU A 33 -11.74 -14.72 3.73
N ALA A 34 -11.42 -13.53 3.20
CA ALA A 34 -12.37 -12.42 3.15
C ALA A 34 -13.61 -12.76 2.33
N GLN A 35 -13.48 -13.50 1.23
CA GLN A 35 -14.61 -13.96 0.43
C GLN A 35 -15.44 -15.06 1.13
N LEU A 36 -14.79 -15.97 1.85
CA LEU A 36 -15.47 -17.06 2.57
C LEU A 36 -16.27 -16.56 3.78
N TYR A 37 -15.76 -15.54 4.48
CA TYR A 37 -16.35 -15.04 5.73
C TYR A 37 -16.99 -13.66 5.59
N LYS A 38 -17.27 -13.21 4.36
CA LYS A 38 -17.98 -11.95 4.14
C LYS A 38 -19.42 -12.03 4.58
N GLU A 39 -19.91 -10.95 5.17
CA GLU A 39 -21.31 -10.78 5.58
C GLU A 39 -21.97 -9.65 4.77
N LYS A 40 -23.31 -9.70 4.64
CA LYS A 40 -24.04 -8.58 4.04
C LYS A 40 -23.92 -7.34 4.93
N ASP A 41 -23.61 -6.21 4.31
CA ASP A 41 -23.58 -4.94 5.01
C ASP A 41 -25.00 -4.38 5.15
N PRO A 42 -25.54 -4.25 6.38
CA PRO A 42 -26.89 -3.75 6.60
C PRO A 42 -27.03 -2.26 6.26
N LEU A 43 -25.92 -1.49 6.18
CA LEU A 43 -25.94 -0.05 6.00
C LEU A 43 -25.85 0.37 4.53
N TYR A 44 -25.15 -0.41 3.69
CA TYR A 44 -24.79 0.05 2.33
C TYR A 44 -25.16 -0.93 1.22
N GLY A 45 -25.81 -2.03 1.54
CA GLY A 45 -26.32 -2.99 0.53
C GLY A 45 -25.24 -3.84 -0.17
N GLY A 46 -23.97 -3.74 0.27
CA GLY A 46 -22.84 -4.53 -0.23
C GLY A 46 -22.46 -5.66 0.73
N TYR A 47 -21.18 -6.00 0.71
CA TYR A 47 -20.59 -6.97 1.63
C TYR A 47 -19.49 -6.31 2.47
N ARG A 48 -19.35 -6.77 3.68
CA ARG A 48 -18.27 -6.43 4.60
C ARG A 48 -17.54 -7.70 5.01
N GLY A 49 -16.24 -7.60 5.17
CA GLY A 49 -15.38 -8.75 5.50
C GLY A 49 -14.00 -8.28 5.93
N GLY A 50 -13.07 -9.21 5.90
CA GLY A 50 -11.68 -8.94 6.22
C GLY A 50 -11.22 -9.66 7.49
N PRO A 51 -10.00 -9.36 7.97
CA PRO A 51 -9.38 -10.14 9.05
C PRO A 51 -10.17 -10.17 10.34
N SER A 52 -10.81 -9.09 10.76
CA SER A 52 -11.64 -9.07 11.96
C SER A 52 -12.79 -10.05 11.90
N TYR A 53 -13.39 -10.29 10.72
CA TYR A 53 -14.50 -11.22 10.53
C TYR A 53 -14.04 -12.66 10.58
N TYR A 54 -13.03 -13.05 9.81
CA TYR A 54 -12.58 -14.44 9.83
C TYR A 54 -11.85 -14.82 11.14
N ILE A 55 -11.17 -13.89 11.81
CA ILE A 55 -10.59 -14.10 13.15
C ILE A 55 -11.72 -14.33 14.16
N HIS A 56 -12.82 -13.57 14.09
CA HIS A 56 -13.97 -13.75 14.94
C HIS A 56 -14.60 -15.13 14.72
N SER A 57 -14.88 -15.50 13.47
CA SER A 57 -15.46 -16.80 13.10
C SER A 57 -14.56 -17.98 13.50
N TYR A 58 -13.23 -17.82 13.37
CA TYR A 58 -12.28 -18.81 13.83
C TYR A 58 -12.32 -18.98 15.35
N ALA A 59 -12.38 -17.88 16.11
CA ALA A 59 -12.46 -17.90 17.56
C ALA A 59 -13.74 -18.60 18.07
N GLU A 60 -14.87 -18.40 17.39
CA GLU A 60 -16.14 -19.11 17.68
C GLU A 60 -16.01 -20.61 17.42
N ARG A 61 -15.39 -20.98 16.30
CA ARG A 61 -15.18 -22.40 15.93
C ARG A 61 -14.30 -23.13 16.95
N VAL A 62 -13.20 -22.51 17.37
CA VAL A 62 -12.27 -23.09 18.35
C VAL A 62 -12.93 -23.22 19.72
N ARG A 63 -13.68 -22.21 20.14
CA ARG A 63 -14.36 -22.22 21.44
C ARG A 63 -15.68 -23.00 21.45
N LYS A 64 -16.14 -23.48 20.28
CA LYS A 64 -17.43 -24.17 20.08
C LYS A 64 -18.62 -23.41 20.69
N LYS A 65 -18.54 -22.07 20.75
CA LYS A 65 -19.55 -21.21 21.37
C LYS A 65 -19.64 -19.91 20.58
N LYS A 66 -20.87 -19.43 20.36
CA LYS A 66 -21.09 -18.09 19.78
C LYS A 66 -20.54 -17.02 20.74
N LEU A 67 -19.71 -16.14 20.21
CA LEU A 67 -19.09 -15.04 20.94
C LEU A 67 -19.75 -13.73 20.52
N LYS A 68 -20.08 -12.86 21.47
CA LYS A 68 -20.55 -11.51 21.15
C LYS A 68 -19.44 -10.71 20.48
N HIS A 69 -18.21 -10.82 20.99
CA HIS A 69 -17.02 -10.20 20.46
C HIS A 69 -15.79 -11.09 20.73
N SER A 70 -14.92 -11.20 19.75
CA SER A 70 -13.59 -11.81 19.92
C SER A 70 -12.58 -10.72 20.27
N VAL A 71 -11.89 -10.84 21.39
CA VAL A 71 -10.87 -9.87 21.83
C VAL A 71 -9.79 -9.67 20.74
N VAL A 72 -9.34 -10.76 20.12
CA VAL A 72 -8.32 -10.70 19.07
C VAL A 72 -8.83 -9.94 17.83
N ALA A 73 -10.09 -10.18 17.43
CA ALA A 73 -10.69 -9.45 16.31
C ALA A 73 -10.86 -7.96 16.61
N VAL A 74 -11.22 -7.59 17.84
CA VAL A 74 -11.33 -6.19 18.25
C VAL A 74 -9.95 -5.52 18.28
N LEU A 75 -8.94 -6.18 18.84
CA LEU A 75 -7.57 -5.65 18.85
C LEU A 75 -7.03 -5.47 17.43
N PHE A 76 -7.31 -6.41 16.52
CA PHE A 76 -6.95 -6.26 15.11
C PHE A 76 -7.64 -5.04 14.48
N ALA A 77 -8.94 -4.87 14.69
CA ALA A 77 -9.67 -3.73 14.16
C ALA A 77 -9.14 -2.39 14.69
N LEU A 78 -8.83 -2.31 15.97
CA LEU A 78 -8.24 -1.11 16.59
C LEU A 78 -6.85 -0.80 16.03
N SER A 79 -5.99 -1.81 15.91
CA SER A 79 -4.66 -1.64 15.30
C SER A 79 -4.75 -1.22 13.83
N GLY A 80 -5.74 -1.75 13.11
CA GLY A 80 -6.06 -1.34 11.75
C GLY A 80 -6.43 0.13 11.64
N LEU A 81 -7.29 0.64 12.51
CA LEU A 81 -7.66 2.06 12.54
C LEU A 81 -6.44 2.97 12.76
N ILE A 82 -5.54 2.60 13.67
CA ILE A 82 -4.30 3.35 13.93
C ILE A 82 -3.40 3.31 12.68
N CYS A 83 -3.25 2.15 12.07
CA CYS A 83 -2.45 1.96 10.87
C CYS A 83 -2.97 2.81 9.70
N TRP A 84 -4.27 2.76 9.41
CA TRP A 84 -4.89 3.55 8.33
C TRP A 84 -4.82 5.05 8.59
N GLY A 85 -4.90 5.49 9.85
CA GLY A 85 -4.63 6.88 10.23
C GLY A 85 -3.22 7.32 9.86
N GLY A 86 -2.21 6.50 10.17
CA GLY A 86 -0.81 6.74 9.79
C GLY A 86 -0.59 6.76 8.27
N ILE A 87 -1.19 5.81 7.54
CA ILE A 87 -1.11 5.75 6.08
C ILE A 87 -1.73 7.01 5.45
N SER A 88 -2.91 7.43 5.91
CA SER A 88 -3.58 8.64 5.43
C SER A 88 -2.72 9.89 5.62
N GLN A 89 -2.01 9.98 6.76
CA GLN A 89 -1.08 11.07 7.03
C GLN A 89 0.09 11.08 6.04
N VAL A 90 0.70 9.91 5.75
CA VAL A 90 1.80 9.80 4.79
C VAL A 90 1.35 10.19 3.39
N ILE A 91 0.17 9.73 2.96
CA ILE A 91 -0.39 10.07 1.65
C ILE A 91 -0.66 11.58 1.55
N SER A 92 -1.34 12.16 2.54
CA SER A 92 -1.65 13.60 2.57
C SER A 92 -0.39 14.47 2.52
N ASN A 93 0.65 14.08 3.27
CA ASN A 93 1.94 14.77 3.26
C ASN A 93 2.63 14.66 1.89
N SER A 94 2.55 13.50 1.24
CA SER A 94 3.11 13.28 -0.10
C SER A 94 2.39 14.14 -1.15
N VAL A 95 1.07 14.24 -1.08
CA VAL A 95 0.27 15.12 -1.95
C VAL A 95 0.64 16.58 -1.74
N ALA A 96 0.70 17.04 -0.48
CA ALA A 96 1.05 18.41 -0.15
C ALA A 96 2.47 18.76 -0.64
N SER A 97 3.43 17.84 -0.50
CA SER A 97 4.79 18.01 -1.01
C SER A 97 4.85 18.07 -2.54
N ALA A 98 4.06 17.23 -3.22
CA ALA A 98 3.98 17.23 -4.67
C ALA A 98 3.43 18.58 -5.22
N PHE A 99 2.36 19.10 -4.61
CA PHE A 99 1.79 20.41 -4.99
C PHE A 99 2.75 21.56 -4.72
N LYS A 100 3.46 21.51 -3.59
CA LYS A 100 4.51 22.50 -3.29
C LYS A 100 5.62 22.48 -4.34
N ASN A 101 6.10 21.30 -4.71
CA ASN A 101 7.21 21.18 -5.66
C ASN A 101 6.81 21.50 -7.10
N ALA A 102 5.58 21.14 -7.52
CA ALA A 102 5.12 21.36 -8.88
C ALA A 102 4.58 22.77 -9.13
N PHE A 103 3.86 23.35 -8.16
CA PHE A 103 3.12 24.60 -8.33
C PHE A 103 3.49 25.69 -7.33
N GLY A 104 4.41 25.45 -6.39
CA GLY A 104 4.76 26.40 -5.34
C GLY A 104 3.66 26.64 -4.30
N ILE A 105 2.60 25.81 -4.29
CA ILE A 105 1.46 25.97 -3.37
C ILE A 105 1.88 25.62 -1.95
N SER A 106 1.51 26.47 -1.00
CA SER A 106 1.79 26.22 0.43
C SER A 106 1.14 24.89 0.90
N PRO A 107 1.88 24.05 1.64
CA PRO A 107 1.33 22.83 2.22
C PRO A 107 0.07 23.04 3.07
N MET A 108 -0.04 24.19 3.72
CA MET A 108 -1.22 24.56 4.51
C MET A 108 -2.47 24.65 3.65
N ILE A 109 -2.39 25.30 2.49
CA ILE A 109 -3.51 25.44 1.54
C ILE A 109 -3.91 24.07 1.02
N THR A 110 -2.94 23.24 0.60
CA THR A 110 -3.19 21.87 0.13
C THR A 110 -3.85 21.03 1.22
N THR A 111 -3.40 21.15 2.47
CA THR A 111 -4.00 20.42 3.61
C THR A 111 -5.46 20.83 3.81
N VAL A 112 -5.79 22.11 3.79
CA VAL A 112 -7.17 22.59 3.91
C VAL A 112 -8.04 22.03 2.79
N ILE A 113 -7.55 22.06 1.54
CA ILE A 113 -8.26 21.48 0.38
C ILE A 113 -8.50 19.99 0.60
N LEU A 114 -7.49 19.23 1.05
CA LEU A 114 -7.62 17.80 1.31
C LEU A 114 -8.64 17.50 2.43
N VAL A 115 -8.69 18.31 3.48
CA VAL A 115 -9.68 18.15 4.56
C VAL A 115 -11.09 18.38 4.03
N VAL A 116 -11.31 19.44 3.24
CA VAL A 116 -12.63 19.72 2.64
C VAL A 116 -13.04 18.61 1.68
N LEU A 117 -12.13 18.16 0.81
CA LEU A 117 -12.39 17.05 -0.10
C LEU A 117 -12.72 15.76 0.66
N SER A 118 -11.97 15.44 1.70
CA SER A 118 -12.24 14.26 2.54
C SER A 118 -13.61 14.32 3.20
N ALA A 119 -14.02 15.49 3.70
CA ALA A 119 -15.35 15.69 4.26
C ALA A 119 -16.46 15.46 3.20
N VAL A 120 -16.28 16.00 2.00
CA VAL A 120 -17.23 15.78 0.88
C VAL A 120 -17.29 14.29 0.50
N ILE A 121 -16.15 13.62 0.46
CA ILE A 121 -16.05 12.18 0.15
C ILE A 121 -16.83 11.35 1.18
N VAL A 122 -16.64 11.61 2.46
CA VAL A 122 -17.34 10.91 3.54
C VAL A 122 -18.85 11.14 3.47
N LEU A 123 -19.28 12.37 3.17
CA LEU A 123 -20.70 12.72 3.08
C LEU A 123 -21.40 12.20 1.80
N ARG A 124 -20.63 11.99 0.71
CA ARG A 124 -21.16 11.56 -0.59
C ARG A 124 -20.61 10.21 -1.07
N LYS A 125 -20.59 9.23 -0.20
CA LYS A 125 -19.95 7.93 -0.37
C LYS A 125 -20.21 7.25 -1.74
N ASN A 126 -21.45 7.14 -2.16
CA ASN A 126 -21.79 6.44 -3.41
C ASN A 126 -21.34 7.17 -4.69
N ALA A 127 -21.36 8.50 -4.69
CA ALA A 127 -20.87 9.30 -5.81
C ALA A 127 -19.36 9.22 -5.93
N THR A 128 -18.67 9.18 -4.80
CA THR A 128 -17.21 9.10 -4.72
C THR A 128 -16.69 7.77 -5.26
N VAL A 129 -17.31 6.64 -4.86
CA VAL A 129 -16.92 5.32 -5.37
C VAL A 129 -17.01 5.29 -6.90
N ARG A 130 -18.13 5.74 -7.48
CA ARG A 130 -18.28 5.81 -8.95
C ARG A 130 -17.25 6.71 -9.63
N ALA A 131 -16.91 7.84 -9.02
CA ALA A 131 -15.87 8.72 -9.56
C ALA A 131 -14.50 8.07 -9.53
N LEU A 132 -14.15 7.37 -8.45
CA LEU A 132 -12.89 6.65 -8.32
C LEU A 132 -12.79 5.48 -9.30
N ASP A 133 -13.88 4.76 -9.56
CA ASP A 133 -13.92 3.67 -10.54
C ASP A 133 -13.55 4.13 -11.97
N VAL A 134 -13.72 5.42 -12.27
CA VAL A 134 -13.34 6.01 -13.55
C VAL A 134 -11.97 6.68 -13.50
N ILE A 135 -11.72 7.50 -12.47
CA ILE A 135 -10.50 8.30 -12.36
C ILE A 135 -9.26 7.43 -12.17
N VAL A 136 -9.36 6.38 -11.33
CA VAL A 136 -8.19 5.53 -11.02
C VAL A 136 -7.68 4.76 -12.24
N PRO A 137 -8.52 4.09 -13.06
CA PRO A 137 -8.05 3.46 -14.29
C PRO A 137 -7.44 4.44 -15.30
N ILE A 138 -8.02 5.63 -15.45
CA ILE A 138 -7.47 6.67 -16.35
C ILE A 138 -6.09 7.10 -15.86
N MET A 139 -5.94 7.39 -14.57
CA MET A 139 -4.66 7.76 -13.97
C MET A 139 -3.61 6.64 -14.15
N ALA A 140 -4.00 5.38 -13.90
CA ALA A 140 -3.12 4.23 -14.10
C ALA A 140 -2.72 4.07 -15.58
N GLY A 141 -3.66 4.27 -16.50
CA GLY A 141 -3.38 4.24 -17.95
C GLY A 141 -2.40 5.33 -18.37
N CYS A 142 -2.61 6.57 -17.94
CA CYS A 142 -1.68 7.68 -18.20
C CYS A 142 -0.27 7.37 -17.63
N TYR A 143 -0.20 6.90 -16.40
CA TYR A 143 1.07 6.52 -15.79
C TYR A 143 1.79 5.40 -16.58
N PHE A 144 1.04 4.40 -17.02
CA PHE A 144 1.56 3.30 -17.81
C PHE A 144 2.11 3.77 -19.15
N VAL A 145 1.37 4.61 -19.88
CA VAL A 145 1.81 5.20 -21.17
C VAL A 145 3.08 6.03 -21.00
N ILE A 146 3.14 6.90 -19.99
CA ILE A 146 4.34 7.70 -19.70
C ILE A 146 5.53 6.79 -19.38
N THR A 147 5.32 5.74 -18.59
CA THR A 147 6.37 4.79 -18.24
C THR A 147 6.90 4.06 -19.47
N LEU A 148 6.01 3.59 -20.34
CA LEU A 148 6.40 2.94 -21.61
C LEU A 148 7.18 3.91 -22.51
N PHE A 149 6.74 5.15 -22.60
CA PHE A 149 7.43 6.19 -23.38
C PHE A 149 8.86 6.41 -22.87
N ILE A 150 9.05 6.53 -21.54
CA ILE A 150 10.38 6.68 -20.94
C ILE A 150 11.25 5.45 -21.22
N ILE A 151 10.71 4.24 -21.09
CA ILE A 151 11.46 3.01 -21.38
C ILE A 151 11.84 2.97 -22.85
N ALA A 152 10.91 3.27 -23.77
CA ALA A 152 11.16 3.24 -25.22
C ALA A 152 12.23 4.26 -25.65
N THR A 153 12.24 5.43 -25.05
CA THR A 153 13.25 6.47 -25.33
C THR A 153 14.62 6.18 -24.72
N HIS A 154 14.68 5.29 -23.72
CA HIS A 154 15.93 4.98 -22.99
C HIS A 154 16.26 3.48 -23.01
N LEU A 155 15.86 2.75 -24.05
CA LEU A 155 16.08 1.28 -24.16
C LEU A 155 17.54 0.86 -23.95
N GLY A 156 18.48 1.66 -24.43
CA GLY A 156 19.92 1.39 -24.25
C GLY A 156 20.38 1.42 -22.78
N SER A 157 19.66 2.13 -21.91
CA SER A 157 19.99 2.22 -20.48
C SER A 157 19.39 1.09 -19.65
N VAL A 158 18.37 0.40 -20.16
CA VAL A 158 17.63 -0.64 -19.43
C VAL A 158 18.53 -1.77 -18.91
N PRO A 159 19.42 -2.38 -19.72
CA PRO A 159 20.34 -3.43 -19.23
C PRO A 159 21.24 -2.93 -18.09
N GLY A 160 21.72 -1.68 -18.20
CA GLY A 160 22.54 -1.05 -17.18
C GLY A 160 21.80 -0.86 -15.86
N VAL A 161 20.51 -0.50 -15.91
CA VAL A 161 19.65 -0.37 -14.73
C VAL A 161 19.48 -1.72 -14.03
N PHE A 162 19.17 -2.79 -14.77
CA PHE A 162 19.06 -4.12 -14.19
C PHE A 162 20.39 -4.58 -13.55
N LYS A 163 21.51 -4.42 -14.28
CA LYS A 163 22.82 -4.73 -13.73
C LYS A 163 23.07 -4.02 -12.40
N ARG A 164 22.76 -2.73 -12.35
CA ARG A 164 22.91 -1.92 -11.13
C ARG A 164 22.01 -2.39 -9.99
N ILE A 165 20.76 -2.78 -10.27
CA ILE A 165 19.84 -3.34 -9.27
C ILE A 165 20.44 -4.58 -8.62
N PHE A 166 20.96 -5.53 -9.41
CA PHE A 166 21.54 -6.74 -8.88
C PHE A 166 22.89 -6.49 -8.17
N GLU A 167 23.75 -5.66 -8.74
CA GLU A 167 25.03 -5.31 -8.11
C GLU A 167 24.86 -4.62 -6.76
N GLU A 168 23.92 -3.68 -6.65
CA GLU A 168 23.66 -2.97 -5.39
C GLU A 168 22.87 -3.82 -4.39
N ALA A 169 22.07 -4.80 -4.84
CA ALA A 169 21.33 -5.70 -3.96
C ALA A 169 22.26 -6.61 -3.15
N PHE A 170 23.39 -7.03 -3.75
CA PHE A 170 24.34 -7.97 -3.14
C PHE A 170 25.77 -7.40 -3.06
N GLY A 171 25.94 -6.12 -3.38
CA GLY A 171 27.24 -5.50 -3.56
C GLY A 171 28.11 -5.52 -2.30
N LEU A 172 29.33 -6.03 -2.46
CA LEU A 172 30.37 -6.07 -1.43
C LEU A 172 30.71 -4.67 -0.87
N ARG A 173 30.57 -3.63 -1.67
CA ARG A 173 30.80 -2.24 -1.22
C ARG A 173 29.81 -1.80 -0.15
N GLN A 174 28.53 -2.17 -0.28
CA GLN A 174 27.51 -1.86 0.72
C GLN A 174 27.64 -2.72 1.96
N ILE A 175 28.10 -3.97 1.82
CA ILE A 175 28.40 -4.87 2.94
C ILE A 175 29.54 -4.28 3.79
N ALA A 176 30.61 -3.84 3.14
CA ALA A 176 31.77 -3.25 3.82
C ALA A 176 31.47 -1.93 4.54
N ALA A 177 30.51 -1.13 4.00
CA ALA A 177 30.08 0.15 4.58
C ALA A 177 28.91 0.02 5.58
N GLY A 178 28.47 -1.20 5.95
CA GLY A 178 27.29 -1.41 6.79
C GLY A 178 25.97 -1.09 6.08
N GLY A 179 26.00 -0.79 4.79
CA GLY A 179 24.83 -0.36 4.01
C GLY A 179 23.90 -1.49 3.55
N PHE A 180 24.36 -2.74 3.54
CA PHE A 180 23.56 -3.88 3.09
C PHE A 180 22.25 -4.01 3.88
N GLY A 181 22.31 -3.92 5.20
CA GLY A 181 21.14 -3.96 6.05
C GLY A 181 20.14 -2.85 5.75
N ALA A 182 20.60 -1.66 5.39
CA ALA A 182 19.76 -0.54 5.00
C ALA A 182 19.08 -0.79 3.64
N VAL A 183 19.80 -1.32 2.65
CA VAL A 183 19.26 -1.68 1.33
C VAL A 183 18.16 -2.72 1.46
N LEU A 184 18.45 -3.83 2.16
CA LEU A 184 17.51 -4.91 2.46
C LEU A 184 16.29 -4.38 3.21
N MET A 185 16.51 -3.68 4.31
CA MET A 185 15.43 -3.21 5.18
C MET A 185 14.52 -2.20 4.46
N ASN A 186 15.08 -1.27 3.70
CA ASN A 186 14.30 -0.32 2.91
C ASN A 186 13.53 -1.02 1.78
N GLY A 187 14.13 -2.00 1.11
CA GLY A 187 13.46 -2.79 0.10
C GLY A 187 12.28 -3.58 0.68
N VAL A 188 12.52 -4.35 1.73
CA VAL A 188 11.47 -5.16 2.39
C VAL A 188 10.36 -4.31 2.97
N LYS A 189 10.67 -3.24 3.73
CA LYS A 189 9.65 -2.33 4.29
C LYS A 189 8.78 -1.71 3.22
N ARG A 190 9.36 -1.27 2.11
CA ARG A 190 8.61 -0.65 1.00
C ARG A 190 7.84 -1.68 0.17
N GLY A 191 8.37 -2.90 0.03
CA GLY A 191 7.66 -4.00 -0.60
C GLY A 191 6.43 -4.42 0.20
N LEU A 192 6.55 -4.59 1.51
CA LEU A 192 5.43 -4.89 2.41
C LEU A 192 4.40 -3.76 2.41
N PHE A 193 4.83 -2.50 2.44
CA PHE A 193 3.91 -1.36 2.36
C PHE A 193 3.14 -1.32 1.04
N SER A 194 3.78 -1.63 -0.08
CA SER A 194 3.14 -1.65 -1.41
C SER A 194 2.19 -2.83 -1.62
N ASN A 195 2.44 -3.92 -0.92
CA ASN A 195 1.71 -5.19 -1.05
C ASN A 195 0.45 -5.24 -0.20
N GLU A 196 0.43 -4.44 0.89
CA GLU A 196 -0.63 -4.42 1.92
C GLU A 196 -0.96 -5.81 2.49
N ALA A 197 -0.12 -6.83 2.23
CA ALA A 197 -0.30 -8.18 2.72
C ALA A 197 -0.29 -8.22 4.25
N GLY A 198 -1.35 -8.75 4.86
CA GLY A 198 -1.53 -8.77 6.31
C GLY A 198 -2.36 -7.61 6.85
N SER A 199 -2.69 -6.59 6.04
CA SER A 199 -3.47 -5.43 6.49
C SER A 199 -4.98 -5.60 6.32
N GLY A 200 -5.43 -6.56 5.52
CA GLY A 200 -6.84 -6.85 5.28
C GLY A 200 -7.52 -5.85 4.35
N SER A 201 -6.78 -5.25 3.47
CA SER A 201 -7.27 -4.31 2.44
C SER A 201 -7.84 -5.03 1.24
#